data_52417a0731e68bec053b875bf9c9a849
#
_entry.id   52417a0731e68bec053b875bf9c9a849
#
_cell.length_a   1.000
_cell.length_b   1.000
_cell.length_c   1.000
_cell.angle_alpha   90.00
_cell.angle_beta   90.00
_cell.angle_gamma   90.00
#
_symmetry.space_group_name_H-M   'P 1'
#
loop_
_entity.id
_entity.type
_entity.pdbx_description
1 polymer ?
#
loop_
_entity_poly.entity_id
_entity_poly.type
_entity_poly.pdbx_seq_one_letter_code
_entity_poly.pdbx_strand_id
1 'polypeptide(L)'
;MKNYLFLLFASFSIIGFSQEDFPTNGVRDKNHNSHAFINATVYVDAETIVNDGYLFIKEGRITYVGPKTQLPENCVVHDVKGKHIYPSFIDLYTSYGIEKVKKSPHTNYPQYNSLKKGAYSWNQAIKPEVNGIETFNDDEKSAKEYRNIGFGTVLSHQQDGIARGTS
;
A
#
# COMPACT_ATOMS: atom_id res chain seq x y z
N MET A 1 -47.34 -0.93 41.04
CA MET A 1 -47.14 -1.82 39.88
C MET A 1 -47.13 -1.09 38.53
N LYS A 2 -47.93 -0.02 38.32
CA LYS A 2 -47.93 0.73 37.04
C LYS A 2 -46.58 1.42 36.69
N ASN A 3 -45.84 1.89 37.68
CA ASN A 3 -44.58 2.64 37.43
C ASN A 3 -43.38 1.75 37.06
N TYR A 4 -43.42 0.48 37.49
CA TYR A 4 -42.33 -0.48 37.12
C TYR A 4 -42.48 -0.97 35.69
N LEU A 5 -43.70 -1.02 35.15
CA LEU A 5 -43.94 -1.39 33.77
C LEU A 5 -43.40 -0.32 32.79
N PHE A 6 -43.50 0.95 33.21
CA PHE A 6 -42.97 2.07 32.42
C PHE A 6 -41.42 2.09 32.39
N LEU A 7 -40.80 1.75 33.52
CA LEU A 7 -39.33 1.63 33.63
C LEU A 7 -38.79 0.45 32.80
N LEU A 8 -39.52 -0.65 32.74
CA LEU A 8 -39.15 -1.81 31.90
C LEU A 8 -39.27 -1.49 30.41
N PHE A 9 -40.23 -0.68 30.00
CA PHE A 9 -40.39 -0.27 28.60
C PHE A 9 -39.35 0.78 28.18
N ALA A 10 -38.91 1.65 29.09
CA ALA A 10 -37.86 2.65 28.83
C ALA A 10 -36.47 2.01 28.70
N SER A 11 -36.21 0.90 29.38
CA SER A 11 -34.94 0.19 29.28
C SER A 11 -34.75 -0.59 27.96
N PHE A 12 -35.86 -0.89 27.27
CA PHE A 12 -35.83 -1.61 25.97
C PHE A 12 -35.50 -0.68 24.79
N SER A 13 -35.58 0.63 24.97
CA SER A 13 -35.35 1.62 23.91
C SER A 13 -33.86 1.97 23.69
N ILE A 14 -32.95 1.40 24.48
CA ILE A 14 -31.51 1.74 24.42
C ILE A 14 -30.70 0.79 23.50
N ILE A 15 -31.34 -0.25 22.97
CA ILE A 15 -30.69 -1.10 21.98
C ILE A 15 -31.02 -0.57 20.56
N GLY A 16 -30.62 0.65 20.32
CA GLY A 16 -30.54 1.18 18.97
C GLY A 16 -29.30 0.58 18.30
N PHE A 17 -29.50 -0.44 17.48
CA PHE A 17 -28.45 -0.80 16.52
C PHE A 17 -28.31 0.40 15.60
N SER A 18 -27.18 1.11 15.72
CA SER A 18 -26.77 2.06 14.71
C SER A 18 -26.67 1.30 13.41
N GLN A 19 -27.54 1.62 12.46
CA GLN A 19 -27.37 1.14 11.09
C GLN A 19 -26.07 1.72 10.59
N GLU A 20 -25.16 0.86 10.10
CA GLU A 20 -24.03 1.34 9.34
C GLU A 20 -24.58 2.09 8.12
N ASP A 21 -24.41 3.41 8.11
CA ASP A 21 -24.66 4.23 6.94
C ASP A 21 -23.62 3.84 5.87
N PHE A 22 -24.03 2.98 4.97
CA PHE A 22 -23.23 2.70 3.79
C PHE A 22 -23.23 3.93 2.89
N PRO A 23 -22.06 4.41 2.46
CA PRO A 23 -21.99 5.42 1.43
C PRO A 23 -22.69 4.88 0.17
N THR A 24 -23.79 5.49 -0.18
CA THR A 24 -24.70 5.05 -1.26
C THR A 24 -24.06 5.05 -2.65
N ASN A 25 -22.84 5.57 -2.84
CA ASN A 25 -22.15 5.67 -4.11
C ASN A 25 -20.80 4.93 -4.17
N GLY A 26 -20.45 4.19 -3.17
CA GLY A 26 -19.28 3.33 -3.24
C GLY A 26 -19.73 1.91 -3.57
N VAL A 27 -19.66 1.51 -4.83
CA VAL A 27 -19.49 0.10 -5.12
C VAL A 27 -18.15 -0.29 -4.51
N ARG A 28 -18.16 -0.54 -3.22
CA ARG A 28 -17.05 -1.22 -2.58
C ARG A 28 -17.02 -2.58 -3.23
N ASP A 29 -16.11 -2.75 -4.16
CA ASP A 29 -15.81 -4.07 -4.69
C ASP A 29 -15.34 -4.89 -3.48
N LYS A 30 -16.31 -5.57 -2.89
CA LYS A 30 -16.05 -6.57 -1.87
C LYS A 30 -15.47 -7.77 -2.58
N ASN A 31 -14.31 -7.56 -3.19
CA ASN A 31 -13.54 -8.66 -3.73
C ASN A 31 -13.00 -9.49 -2.56
N HIS A 32 -13.95 -10.11 -1.85
CA HIS A 32 -13.67 -11.08 -0.80
C HIS A 32 -13.21 -12.41 -1.39
N ASN A 33 -12.89 -12.42 -2.68
CA ASN A 33 -12.44 -13.60 -3.34
C ASN A 33 -11.09 -14.00 -2.77
N SER A 34 -11.04 -15.18 -2.24
CA SER A 34 -9.78 -15.85 -1.98
C SER A 34 -9.21 -16.30 -3.31
N HIS A 35 -7.91 -16.15 -3.49
CA HIS A 35 -7.18 -16.60 -4.66
C HIS A 35 -6.28 -17.75 -4.26
N ALA A 36 -6.31 -18.82 -5.06
CA ALA A 36 -5.43 -19.96 -4.91
C ALA A 36 -4.53 -20.08 -6.13
N PHE A 37 -3.23 -19.93 -5.95
CA PHE A 37 -2.24 -20.21 -6.97
C PHE A 37 -1.73 -21.63 -6.74
N ILE A 38 -1.83 -22.48 -7.75
CA ILE A 38 -1.53 -23.91 -7.63
C ILE A 38 -0.47 -24.36 -8.63
N ASN A 39 0.20 -25.45 -8.31
CA ASN A 39 1.21 -26.10 -9.15
C ASN A 39 2.42 -25.22 -9.47
N ALA A 40 2.77 -24.28 -8.59
CA ALA A 40 3.92 -23.41 -8.73
C ALA A 40 5.14 -23.94 -7.99
N THR A 41 6.34 -23.49 -8.38
CA THR A 41 7.50 -23.51 -7.49
C THR A 41 7.47 -22.23 -6.67
N VAL A 42 7.21 -22.32 -5.37
CA VAL A 42 7.07 -21.17 -4.48
C VAL A 42 8.33 -21.01 -3.64
N TYR A 43 8.96 -19.86 -3.76
CA TYR A 43 10.11 -19.45 -2.96
C TYR A 43 9.60 -18.64 -1.77
N VAL A 44 9.57 -19.26 -0.59
CA VAL A 44 9.07 -18.61 0.62
C VAL A 44 10.12 -17.66 1.18
N ASP A 45 11.36 -18.13 1.20
CA ASP A 45 12.57 -17.40 1.59
C ASP A 45 13.78 -17.97 0.85
N ALA A 46 14.99 -17.54 1.24
CA ALA A 46 16.24 -17.96 0.59
C ALA A 46 16.56 -19.48 0.73
N GLU A 47 15.98 -20.13 1.72
CA GLU A 47 16.27 -21.53 2.06
C GLU A 47 15.07 -22.46 1.79
N THR A 48 13.86 -21.89 1.82
CA THR A 48 12.62 -22.66 1.75
C THR A 48 11.98 -22.58 0.37
N ILE A 49 12.02 -23.68 -0.36
CA ILE A 49 11.41 -23.80 -1.70
C ILE A 49 10.35 -24.90 -1.66
N VAL A 50 9.15 -24.60 -2.10
CA VAL A 50 8.04 -25.56 -2.21
C VAL A 50 7.79 -25.86 -3.69
N ASN A 51 8.14 -27.07 -4.13
CA ASN A 51 7.87 -27.54 -5.47
C ASN A 51 6.41 -28.01 -5.58
N ASP A 52 5.76 -27.77 -6.72
CA ASP A 52 4.33 -28.03 -6.93
C ASP A 52 3.47 -27.48 -5.80
N GLY A 53 3.89 -26.33 -5.28
CA GLY A 53 3.32 -25.68 -4.11
C GLY A 53 2.00 -24.98 -4.39
N TYR A 54 1.28 -24.76 -3.30
CA TYR A 54 0.05 -23.98 -3.26
C TYR A 54 0.25 -22.72 -2.43
N LEU A 55 -0.23 -21.61 -2.97
CA LEU A 55 -0.23 -20.29 -2.30
C LEU A 55 -1.67 -19.79 -2.25
N PHE A 56 -2.22 -19.57 -1.06
CA PHE A 56 -3.56 -19.01 -0.89
C PHE A 56 -3.47 -17.57 -0.37
N ILE A 57 -4.25 -16.69 -1.00
CA ILE A 57 -4.37 -15.29 -0.62
C ILE A 57 -5.83 -15.00 -0.34
N LYS A 58 -6.14 -14.42 0.81
CA LYS A 58 -7.47 -13.96 1.19
C LYS A 58 -7.36 -12.55 1.77
N GLU A 59 -8.18 -11.64 1.29
CA GLU A 59 -8.21 -10.24 1.77
C GLU A 59 -6.83 -9.57 1.77
N GLY A 60 -6.04 -9.80 0.69
CA GLY A 60 -4.70 -9.25 0.56
C GLY A 60 -3.63 -9.88 1.46
N ARG A 61 -3.95 -10.95 2.18
CA ARG A 61 -3.01 -11.66 3.07
C ARG A 61 -2.78 -13.07 2.59
N ILE A 62 -1.54 -13.53 2.69
CA ILE A 62 -1.19 -14.93 2.47
C ILE A 62 -1.70 -15.74 3.65
N THR A 63 -2.58 -16.71 3.38
CA THR A 63 -3.18 -17.58 4.41
C THR A 63 -2.58 -18.98 4.43
N TYR A 64 -1.96 -19.39 3.32
CA TYR A 64 -1.28 -20.67 3.21
C TYR A 64 -0.18 -20.61 2.17
N VAL A 65 0.95 -21.21 2.48
CA VAL A 65 2.03 -21.55 1.54
C VAL A 65 2.54 -22.93 1.91
N GLY A 66 2.54 -23.85 0.96
CA GLY A 66 3.01 -25.19 1.26
C GLY A 66 2.70 -26.18 0.15
N PRO A 67 2.87 -27.48 0.44
CA PRO A 67 2.54 -28.55 -0.49
C PRO A 67 1.07 -28.57 -0.84
N LYS A 68 0.72 -29.36 -1.86
CA LYS A 68 -0.65 -29.53 -2.31
C LYS A 68 -1.59 -29.88 -1.14
N THR A 69 -2.68 -29.15 -1.03
CA THR A 69 -3.72 -29.34 -0.01
C THR A 69 -5.11 -29.08 -0.61
N GLN A 70 -6.15 -29.25 0.20
CA GLN A 70 -7.51 -28.96 -0.21
C GLN A 70 -7.67 -27.46 -0.49
N LEU A 71 -8.32 -27.13 -1.62
CA LEU A 71 -8.60 -25.75 -2.00
C LEU A 71 -9.63 -25.13 -1.04
N PRO A 72 -9.46 -23.87 -0.69
CA PRO A 72 -10.50 -23.15 0.05
C PRO A 72 -11.81 -23.09 -0.75
N GLU A 73 -12.93 -23.11 -0.04
CA GLU A 73 -14.22 -22.87 -0.66
C GLU A 73 -14.32 -21.45 -1.23
N ASN A 74 -15.00 -21.30 -2.34
CA ASN A 74 -15.24 -20.03 -3.02
C ASN A 74 -13.96 -19.24 -3.34
N CYS A 75 -12.89 -19.93 -3.77
CA CYS A 75 -11.66 -19.28 -4.23
C CYS A 75 -11.56 -19.26 -5.76
N VAL A 76 -10.91 -18.22 -6.28
CA VAL A 76 -10.50 -18.16 -7.68
C VAL A 76 -9.20 -18.93 -7.83
N VAL A 77 -9.21 -19.99 -8.64
CA VAL A 77 -8.05 -20.86 -8.85
C VAL A 77 -7.25 -20.38 -10.05
N HIS A 78 -5.97 -20.16 -9.85
CA HIS A 78 -4.98 -19.85 -10.86
C HIS A 78 -3.99 -21.02 -10.98
N ASP A 79 -4.10 -21.79 -12.06
CA ASP A 79 -3.08 -22.81 -12.34
C ASP A 79 -1.86 -22.14 -12.97
N VAL A 80 -0.77 -22.15 -12.23
CA VAL A 80 0.51 -21.53 -12.64
C VAL A 80 1.61 -22.58 -12.79
N LYS A 81 1.25 -23.75 -13.26
CA LYS A 81 2.16 -24.86 -13.52
C LYS A 81 3.39 -24.43 -14.32
N GLY A 82 4.56 -24.79 -13.82
CA GLY A 82 5.85 -24.47 -14.43
C GLY A 82 6.30 -23.03 -14.24
N LYS A 83 5.57 -22.22 -13.46
CA LYS A 83 5.98 -20.88 -13.08
C LYS A 83 6.57 -20.86 -11.67
N HIS A 84 7.31 -19.81 -11.40
CA HIS A 84 7.93 -19.55 -10.11
C HIS A 84 7.25 -18.35 -9.44
N ILE A 85 7.00 -18.46 -8.15
CA ILE A 85 6.44 -17.39 -7.32
C ILE A 85 7.50 -16.97 -6.32
N TYR A 86 7.81 -15.68 -6.30
CA TYR A 86 8.80 -15.07 -5.40
C TYR A 86 8.13 -13.96 -4.58
N PRO A 87 8.63 -13.66 -3.38
CA PRO A 87 8.33 -12.39 -2.73
C PRO A 87 8.72 -11.22 -3.64
N SER A 88 7.94 -10.16 -3.64
CA SER A 88 8.26 -8.96 -4.42
C SER A 88 9.46 -8.23 -3.82
N PHE A 89 10.19 -7.49 -4.68
CA PHE A 89 11.23 -6.59 -4.21
C PHE A 89 10.63 -5.34 -3.55
N ILE A 90 11.43 -4.74 -2.67
CA ILE A 90 11.13 -3.47 -2.01
C ILE A 90 12.20 -2.47 -2.45
N ASP A 91 11.77 -1.35 -3.04
CA ASP A 91 12.66 -0.23 -3.35
C ASP A 91 12.55 0.83 -2.26
N LEU A 92 13.66 1.09 -1.56
CA LEU A 92 13.72 2.07 -0.48
C LEU A 92 14.13 3.46 -0.95
N TYR A 93 14.37 3.65 -2.26
CA TYR A 93 14.86 4.91 -2.80
C TYR A 93 14.27 5.24 -4.16
N THR A 94 13.03 5.69 -4.18
CA THR A 94 12.34 6.04 -5.43
C THR A 94 11.70 7.42 -5.36
N SER A 95 11.44 7.99 -6.54
CA SER A 95 10.59 9.18 -6.72
C SER A 95 9.23 8.83 -7.32
N TYR A 96 8.77 7.57 -7.20
CA TYR A 96 7.47 7.16 -7.70
C TYR A 96 6.36 8.05 -7.09
N GLY A 97 5.48 8.56 -7.93
CA GLY A 97 4.37 9.41 -7.49
C GLY A 97 4.77 10.80 -6.99
N ILE A 98 6.06 11.13 -6.94
CA ILE A 98 6.54 12.45 -6.53
C ILE A 98 6.95 13.26 -7.76
N GLU A 99 6.50 14.50 -7.83
CA GLU A 99 6.87 15.39 -8.91
C GLU A 99 8.38 15.61 -8.95
N LYS A 100 8.97 15.41 -10.12
CA LYS A 100 10.42 15.64 -10.30
C LYS A 100 10.74 17.12 -10.16
N VAL A 101 11.51 17.46 -9.15
CA VAL A 101 11.98 18.83 -8.95
C VAL A 101 12.89 19.21 -10.11
N LYS A 102 12.55 20.32 -10.77
CA LYS A 102 13.38 20.90 -11.83
C LYS A 102 14.71 21.35 -11.19
N LYS A 103 15.78 20.67 -11.53
CA LYS A 103 17.11 21.09 -11.09
C LYS A 103 17.40 22.47 -11.69
N SER A 104 17.73 23.42 -10.84
CA SER A 104 18.30 24.70 -11.31
C SER A 104 19.57 24.42 -12.10
N PRO A 105 19.88 25.19 -13.16
CA PRO A 105 21.14 25.05 -13.87
C PRO A 105 22.28 25.07 -12.85
N HIS A 106 23.29 24.23 -13.07
CA HIS A 106 24.50 24.20 -12.25
C HIS A 106 25.10 25.61 -12.21
N THR A 107 24.85 26.29 -11.09
CA THR A 107 25.56 27.53 -10.77
C THR A 107 26.74 27.12 -9.90
N ASN A 108 27.90 27.73 -10.13
CA ASN A 108 29.10 27.52 -9.30
C ASN A 108 28.95 28.04 -7.85
N TYR A 109 27.72 28.22 -7.39
CA TYR A 109 27.40 28.64 -6.04
C TYR A 109 27.33 27.42 -5.11
N PRO A 110 27.85 27.55 -3.89
CA PRO A 110 27.72 26.51 -2.87
C PRO A 110 26.25 26.15 -2.66
N GLN A 111 25.98 24.88 -2.46
CA GLN A 111 24.63 24.30 -2.33
C GLN A 111 23.78 24.88 -1.16
N TYR A 112 24.46 25.54 -0.22
CA TYR A 112 23.82 26.20 0.93
C TYR A 112 23.37 27.65 0.62
N ASN A 113 23.73 28.21 -0.51
CA ASN A 113 23.28 29.56 -0.88
C ASN A 113 21.93 29.49 -1.57
N SER A 114 20.96 30.22 -1.02
CA SER A 114 19.66 30.39 -1.66
C SER A 114 19.72 31.50 -2.70
N LEU A 115 19.14 31.26 -3.88
CA LEU A 115 18.91 32.26 -4.89
C LEU A 115 17.65 33.10 -4.62
N LYS A 116 16.86 32.76 -3.61
CA LYS A 116 15.71 33.51 -3.17
C LYS A 116 16.13 34.70 -2.35
N LYS A 117 15.66 35.90 -2.74
CA LYS A 117 15.88 37.14 -2.00
C LYS A 117 14.66 37.46 -1.14
N GLY A 118 14.87 38.10 0.00
CA GLY A 118 13.80 38.56 0.90
C GLY A 118 13.79 37.85 2.24
N ALA A 119 12.73 38.09 3.03
CA ALA A 119 12.57 37.55 4.38
C ALA A 119 12.55 36.01 4.47
N TYR A 120 12.41 35.34 3.35
CA TYR A 120 12.33 33.90 3.19
C TYR A 120 13.53 33.32 2.42
N SER A 121 14.72 33.87 2.60
CA SER A 121 15.94 33.33 2.05
C SER A 121 16.41 32.16 2.91
N TRP A 122 15.91 30.99 2.63
CA TRP A 122 16.35 29.77 3.32
C TRP A 122 17.28 28.95 2.42
N ASN A 123 17.97 28.06 3.09
CA ASN A 123 18.81 27.10 2.39
C ASN A 123 17.94 26.13 1.58
N GLN A 124 18.02 26.23 0.27
CA GLN A 124 17.23 25.36 -0.64
C GLN A 124 17.62 23.88 -0.57
N ALA A 125 18.75 23.58 0.02
CA ALA A 125 19.20 22.20 0.24
C ALA A 125 18.53 21.51 1.45
N ILE A 126 17.87 22.32 2.31
CA ILE A 126 17.20 21.82 3.53
C ILE A 126 15.72 22.17 3.42
N LYS A 127 14.89 21.14 3.31
CA LYS A 127 13.42 21.26 3.11
C LYS A 127 12.70 20.34 4.10
N PRO A 128 12.77 20.61 5.40
CA PRO A 128 12.13 19.77 6.41
C PRO A 128 10.61 19.86 6.36
N GLU A 129 10.08 20.90 5.76
CA GLU A 129 8.66 21.17 5.63
C GLU A 129 7.95 20.30 4.57
N VAL A 130 8.70 19.59 3.74
CA VAL A 130 8.10 18.74 2.70
C VAL A 130 7.48 17.51 3.36
N ASN A 131 6.18 17.33 3.09
CA ASN A 131 5.43 16.15 3.49
C ASN A 131 5.19 15.26 2.27
N GLY A 132 5.80 14.08 2.25
CA GLY A 132 5.70 13.16 1.12
C GLY A 132 4.27 12.74 0.82
N ILE A 133 3.42 12.58 1.83
CA ILE A 133 2.00 12.21 1.65
C ILE A 133 1.24 13.29 0.89
N GLU A 134 1.51 14.57 1.15
CA GLU A 134 0.83 15.70 0.49
C GLU A 134 1.29 15.90 -0.96
N THR A 135 2.50 15.48 -1.26
CA THR A 135 3.10 15.62 -2.61
C THR A 135 2.93 14.38 -3.48
N PHE A 136 2.45 13.28 -2.91
CA PHE A 136 2.27 12.02 -3.62
C PHE A 136 1.06 12.08 -4.56
N ASN A 137 1.29 11.71 -5.82
CA ASN A 137 0.26 11.51 -6.83
C ASN A 137 0.39 10.11 -7.42
N ASP A 138 -0.70 9.36 -7.43
CA ASP A 138 -0.71 8.03 -8.01
C ASP A 138 -0.49 8.09 -9.54
N ASP A 139 0.49 7.32 -10.02
CA ASP A 139 0.80 7.16 -11.44
C ASP A 139 0.71 5.67 -11.80
N GLU A 140 -0.42 5.27 -12.33
CA GLU A 140 -0.69 3.88 -12.70
C GLU A 140 0.33 3.34 -13.72
N LYS A 141 0.80 4.18 -14.65
CA LYS A 141 1.78 3.77 -15.66
C LYS A 141 3.11 3.40 -15.02
N SER A 142 3.65 4.28 -14.20
CA SER A 142 4.89 4.00 -13.48
C SER A 142 4.73 2.85 -12.50
N ALA A 143 3.58 2.75 -11.80
CA ALA A 143 3.30 1.60 -10.93
C ALA A 143 3.32 0.27 -11.69
N LYS A 144 2.78 0.24 -12.90
CA LYS A 144 2.83 -0.95 -13.76
C LYS A 144 4.26 -1.31 -14.17
N GLU A 145 5.08 -0.31 -14.47
CA GLU A 145 6.49 -0.51 -14.80
C GLU A 145 7.24 -1.13 -13.62
N TYR A 146 7.06 -0.61 -12.39
CA TYR A 146 7.64 -1.20 -11.18
C TYR A 146 7.19 -2.65 -10.96
N ARG A 147 5.89 -2.93 -11.09
CA ARG A 147 5.36 -4.30 -10.95
C ARG A 147 5.93 -5.25 -11.99
N ASN A 148 6.11 -4.79 -13.22
CA ASN A 148 6.65 -5.63 -14.31
C ASN A 148 8.09 -6.08 -14.06
N ILE A 149 8.87 -5.31 -13.31
CA ILE A 149 10.25 -5.65 -12.94
C ILE A 149 10.36 -6.27 -11.54
N GLY A 150 9.21 -6.54 -10.89
CA GLY A 150 9.14 -7.31 -9.66
C GLY A 150 9.06 -6.51 -8.36
N PHE A 151 8.93 -5.18 -8.41
CA PHE A 151 8.73 -4.37 -7.21
C PHE A 151 7.25 -4.31 -6.82
N GLY A 152 6.93 -4.73 -5.60
CA GLY A 152 5.58 -4.67 -5.03
C GLY A 152 5.39 -3.57 -4.00
N THR A 153 6.49 -3.04 -3.48
CA THR A 153 6.50 -1.97 -2.48
C THR A 153 7.63 -1.01 -2.77
N VAL A 154 7.36 0.28 -2.64
CA VAL A 154 8.36 1.32 -2.84
C VAL A 154 8.25 2.38 -1.75
N LEU A 155 9.37 2.95 -1.33
CA LEU A 155 9.42 4.13 -0.47
C LEU A 155 9.69 5.34 -1.34
N SER A 156 8.67 6.18 -1.50
CA SER A 156 8.74 7.38 -2.34
C SER A 156 9.14 8.60 -1.52
N HIS A 157 10.08 9.35 -2.00
CA HIS A 157 10.51 10.60 -1.39
C HIS A 157 11.04 11.58 -2.43
N GLN A 158 11.07 12.85 -2.08
CA GLN A 158 11.63 13.89 -2.93
C GLN A 158 13.16 13.71 -3.03
N GLN A 159 13.68 13.64 -4.25
CA GLN A 159 15.10 13.36 -4.50
C GLN A 159 15.88 14.64 -4.83
N ASP A 160 15.79 15.66 -3.98
CA ASP A 160 16.55 16.91 -4.11
C ASP A 160 17.12 17.37 -2.76
N GLY A 161 18.14 18.22 -2.79
CA GLY A 161 18.74 18.77 -1.58
C GLY A 161 19.45 17.77 -0.67
N ILE A 162 19.64 18.16 0.57
CA ILE A 162 20.32 17.40 1.63
C ILE A 162 19.31 16.84 2.63
N ALA A 163 18.40 17.67 3.13
CA ALA A 163 17.28 17.28 3.98
C ALA A 163 15.98 17.53 3.21
N ARG A 164 15.11 16.51 3.14
CA ARG A 164 14.03 16.46 2.14
C ARG A 164 12.64 16.32 2.75
N GLY A 165 12.53 16.40 4.06
CA GLY A 165 11.28 16.18 4.77
C GLY A 165 10.96 14.70 4.96
N THR A 166 9.67 14.35 4.95
CA THR A 166 9.18 12.99 5.11
C THR A 166 8.98 12.28 3.79
N SER A 167 8.84 10.96 3.85
CA SER A 167 8.48 10.04 2.76
C SER A 167 7.16 9.35 3.05
#